data_2ca9d0f13049cd64b12806784abdc390
#
_entry.id   2ca9d0f13049cd64b12806784abdc390
#
_cell.length_a   1.000
_cell.length_b   1.000
_cell.length_c   1.000
_cell.angle_alpha   90.00
_cell.angle_beta   90.00
_cell.angle_gamma   90.00
#
_symmetry.space_group_name_H-M   'P 1'
#
loop_
_entity.id
_entity.type
_entity.pdbx_description
1 polymer ?
#
loop_
_entity_poly.entity_id
_entity_poly.type
_entity_poly.pdbx_seq_one_letter_code
_entity_poly.pdbx_strand_id
1 'polypeptide(L)'
;VEEIIKINPSMFSEIFYKRRVNNIYLDAYDMSNYSRNVEGYSKRLKIRIRWYGKIFGKVERPIFVLKTKCGEFGNLFSFSFNSFVLNDFFSKERLQEEIFEKSNLPRGILELLKLSQLSILNTYERKYFLSSNKKYRVTIDNNLQFFDIKSSNNIFKNKILDKEKIIVEIKHDKEYDKEVSRITQHMPFRLTKVSKYILGVDCFI
;
A
#
# COMPACT_ATOMS: atom_id res chain seq x y z
N VAL A 1 -14.20 -4.34 15.71
CA VAL A 1 -14.15 -3.52 14.46
C VAL A 1 -14.99 -4.16 13.36
N GLU A 2 -14.81 -5.42 13.04
CA GLU A 2 -15.55 -6.10 11.97
C GLU A 2 -17.06 -6.12 12.22
N GLU A 3 -17.47 -6.44 13.43
CA GLU A 3 -18.88 -6.43 13.84
C GLU A 3 -19.50 -5.05 13.65
N ILE A 4 -18.80 -3.99 14.05
CA ILE A 4 -19.27 -2.61 13.87
C ILE A 4 -19.53 -2.30 12.38
N ILE A 5 -18.69 -2.80 11.49
CA ILE A 5 -18.90 -2.61 10.05
C ILE A 5 -20.12 -3.39 9.57
N LYS A 6 -20.29 -4.64 10.02
CA LYS A 6 -21.42 -5.49 9.61
C LYS A 6 -22.77 -4.98 10.11
N ILE A 7 -22.83 -4.39 11.31
CA ILE A 7 -24.08 -3.84 11.86
C ILE A 7 -24.37 -2.40 11.40
N ASN A 8 -23.47 -1.80 10.59
CA ASN A 8 -23.70 -0.45 10.07
C ASN A 8 -24.98 -0.41 9.21
N PRO A 9 -25.82 0.64 9.31
CA PRO A 9 -27.05 0.78 8.52
C PRO A 9 -26.87 0.67 7.01
N SER A 10 -25.65 0.86 6.48
CA SER A 10 -25.34 0.65 5.08
C SER A 10 -25.20 -0.82 4.67
N MET A 11 -25.42 -1.76 5.61
CA MET A 11 -25.46 -3.21 5.40
C MET A 11 -24.24 -3.73 4.63
N PHE A 12 -23.05 -3.56 5.23
CA PHE A 12 -21.81 -4.04 4.63
C PHE A 12 -21.70 -5.56 4.68
N SER A 13 -21.40 -6.16 3.55
CA SER A 13 -21.11 -7.60 3.42
C SER A 13 -19.65 -7.82 3.00
N GLU A 14 -19.05 -8.90 3.48
CA GLU A 14 -17.71 -9.30 3.07
C GLU A 14 -17.76 -9.82 1.62
N ILE A 15 -16.91 -9.28 0.74
CA ILE A 15 -16.93 -9.59 -0.70
C ILE A 15 -15.76 -10.46 -1.15
N PHE A 16 -14.72 -10.63 -0.33
CA PHE A 16 -13.57 -11.48 -0.60
C PHE A 16 -13.03 -12.09 0.69
N TYR A 17 -12.50 -13.30 0.59
CA TYR A 17 -11.73 -13.88 1.70
C TYR A 17 -10.58 -12.97 2.11
N LYS A 18 -10.22 -13.05 3.38
CA LYS A 18 -9.06 -12.36 3.92
C LYS A 18 -7.81 -12.63 3.09
N ARG A 19 -7.09 -11.58 2.69
CA ARG A 19 -5.90 -11.67 1.85
C ARG A 19 -4.70 -11.06 2.55
N ARG A 20 -3.56 -11.70 2.41
CA ARG A 20 -2.29 -11.07 2.74
C ARG A 20 -1.87 -10.18 1.57
N VAL A 21 -1.58 -8.92 1.89
CA VAL A 21 -1.15 -7.90 0.94
C VAL A 21 0.27 -7.51 1.29
N ASN A 22 1.18 -7.61 0.33
CA ASN A 22 2.59 -7.25 0.49
C ASN A 22 2.91 -6.08 -0.41
N ASN A 23 3.80 -5.17 0.03
CA ASN A 23 4.26 -4.06 -0.78
C ASN A 23 5.74 -3.78 -0.49
N ILE A 24 6.53 -3.60 -1.55
CA ILE A 24 7.82 -2.91 -1.49
C ILE A 24 7.55 -1.48 -1.92
N TYR A 25 7.85 -0.51 -1.05
CA TYR A 25 7.81 0.91 -1.41
C TYR A 25 9.16 1.36 -1.93
N LEU A 26 9.10 2.26 -2.90
CA LEU A 26 10.28 2.92 -3.45
C LEU A 26 10.17 4.42 -3.20
N ASP A 27 11.32 5.05 -2.98
CA ASP A 27 11.44 6.50 -2.80
C ASP A 27 12.63 7.03 -3.59
N ALA A 28 12.74 8.34 -3.73
CA ALA A 28 13.96 8.97 -4.20
C ALA A 28 15.11 8.74 -3.19
N TYR A 29 16.35 8.89 -3.62
CA TYR A 29 17.52 8.67 -2.76
C TYR A 29 17.57 9.62 -1.55
N ASP A 30 17.01 10.82 -1.68
CA ASP A 30 16.88 11.83 -0.63
C ASP A 30 15.63 11.64 0.24
N MET A 31 14.87 10.56 0.07
CA MET A 31 13.61 10.30 0.75
C MET A 31 12.57 11.41 0.60
N SER A 32 12.63 12.17 -0.50
CA SER A 32 11.77 13.33 -0.71
C SER A 32 10.29 13.00 -0.79
N ASN A 33 9.90 11.81 -1.27
CA ASN A 33 8.50 11.40 -1.26
C ASN A 33 7.99 11.13 0.16
N TYR A 34 8.83 10.56 1.03
CA TYR A 34 8.53 10.40 2.46
C TYR A 34 8.32 11.78 3.09
N SER A 35 9.31 12.68 3.02
CA SER A 35 9.26 14.02 3.61
C SER A 35 8.03 14.80 3.15
N ARG A 36 7.75 14.84 1.85
CA ARG A 36 6.55 15.49 1.30
C ARG A 36 5.25 14.89 1.81
N ASN A 37 5.21 13.58 2.09
CA ASN A 37 4.03 12.95 2.67
C ASN A 37 3.85 13.31 4.15
N VAL A 38 4.93 13.37 4.95
CA VAL A 38 4.92 13.78 6.37
C VAL A 38 4.48 15.23 6.48
N GLU A 39 5.11 16.12 5.74
CA GLU A 39 4.85 17.57 5.75
C GLU A 39 3.50 17.96 5.11
N GLY A 40 2.84 17.00 4.45
CA GLY A 40 1.51 17.23 3.89
C GLY A 40 1.49 18.05 2.60
N TYR A 41 2.61 18.11 1.87
CA TYR A 41 2.68 18.83 0.58
C TYR A 41 1.53 18.46 -0.35
N SER A 42 1.06 19.41 -1.14
CA SER A 42 -0.02 19.19 -2.09
C SER A 42 0.37 18.19 -3.19
N LYS A 43 1.62 18.25 -3.67
CA LYS A 43 2.16 17.32 -4.67
C LYS A 43 2.90 16.17 -3.97
N ARG A 44 2.32 14.98 -4.04
CA ARG A 44 2.86 13.77 -3.39
C ARG A 44 2.87 12.59 -4.34
N LEU A 45 3.89 11.77 -4.21
CA LEU A 45 4.08 10.56 -4.97
C LEU A 45 4.22 9.37 -4.02
N LYS A 46 3.63 8.22 -4.38
CA LYS A 46 3.85 6.94 -3.74
C LYS A 46 4.07 5.87 -4.79
N ILE A 47 5.22 5.24 -4.73
CA ILE A 47 5.64 4.20 -5.66
C ILE A 47 5.70 2.90 -4.88
N ARG A 48 5.12 1.84 -5.40
CA ARG A 48 5.18 0.52 -4.76
C ARG A 48 5.02 -0.62 -5.77
N ILE A 49 5.63 -1.74 -5.43
CA ILE A 49 5.37 -3.04 -6.05
C ILE A 49 4.49 -3.81 -5.07
N ARG A 50 3.33 -4.29 -5.52
CA ARG A 50 2.35 -5.00 -4.70
C ARG A 50 2.12 -6.41 -5.20
N TRP A 51 1.98 -7.34 -4.25
CA TRP A 51 1.51 -8.70 -4.55
C TRP A 51 0.67 -9.27 -3.41
N TYR A 52 0.06 -10.42 -3.65
CA TYR A 52 -0.79 -11.13 -2.69
C TYR A 52 -0.21 -12.48 -2.35
N GLY A 53 -0.51 -13.00 -1.16
CA GLY A 53 -0.10 -14.31 -0.69
C GLY A 53 1.21 -14.30 0.10
N LYS A 54 2.10 -15.25 -0.15
CA LYS A 54 3.37 -15.37 0.58
C LYS A 54 4.22 -14.11 0.41
N ILE A 55 4.89 -13.70 1.50
CA ILE A 55 5.74 -12.52 1.48
C ILE A 55 7.08 -12.81 0.79
N PHE A 56 7.70 -13.95 1.12
CA PHE A 56 9.00 -14.37 0.60
C PHE A 56 8.87 -15.49 -0.42
N GLY A 57 9.94 -15.69 -1.21
CA GLY A 57 10.02 -16.66 -2.27
C GLY A 57 9.60 -16.10 -3.62
N LYS A 58 9.09 -16.95 -4.50
CA LYS A 58 8.63 -16.53 -5.83
C LYS A 58 7.38 -15.68 -5.73
N VAL A 59 7.49 -14.43 -6.17
CA VAL A 59 6.40 -13.48 -6.27
C VAL A 59 5.81 -13.57 -7.67
N GLU A 60 4.60 -14.11 -7.75
CA GLU A 60 3.86 -14.22 -9.00
C GLU A 60 2.90 -13.03 -9.15
N ARG A 61 2.70 -12.57 -10.39
CA ARG A 61 1.76 -11.50 -10.74
C ARG A 61 1.86 -10.24 -9.86
N PRO A 62 3.07 -9.70 -9.62
CA PRO A 62 3.19 -8.43 -8.92
C PRO A 62 2.61 -7.30 -9.76
N ILE A 63 2.17 -6.25 -9.09
CA ILE A 63 1.57 -5.06 -9.69
C ILE A 63 2.42 -3.87 -9.30
N PHE A 64 2.94 -3.14 -10.27
CA PHE A 64 3.51 -1.82 -10.05
C PHE A 64 2.40 -0.81 -9.87
N VAL A 65 2.43 -0.02 -8.81
CA VAL A 65 1.40 0.96 -8.49
C VAL A 65 2.06 2.31 -8.24
N LEU A 66 1.67 3.28 -9.04
CA LEU A 66 2.04 4.69 -8.91
C LEU A 66 0.81 5.48 -8.48
N LYS A 67 0.86 6.08 -7.29
CA LYS A 67 -0.17 6.98 -6.82
C LYS A 67 0.38 8.40 -6.76
N THR A 68 -0.18 9.27 -7.56
CA THR A 68 0.10 10.72 -7.51
C THR A 68 -1.03 11.43 -6.79
N LYS A 69 -0.71 12.51 -6.09
CA LYS A 69 -1.70 13.44 -5.53
C LYS A 69 -1.25 14.86 -5.82
N CYS A 70 -2.18 15.70 -6.26
CA CYS A 70 -1.98 17.13 -6.46
C CYS A 70 -3.20 17.85 -5.87
N GLY A 71 -3.03 18.49 -4.73
CA GLY A 71 -4.13 19.04 -3.96
C GLY A 71 -5.13 17.96 -3.54
N GLU A 72 -6.38 18.12 -3.94
CA GLU A 72 -7.46 17.13 -3.70
C GLU A 72 -7.48 16.01 -4.76
N PHE A 73 -6.90 16.23 -5.92
CA PHE A 73 -6.91 15.29 -7.03
C PHE A 73 -5.82 14.22 -6.85
N GLY A 74 -6.15 12.98 -7.18
CA GLY A 74 -5.20 11.88 -7.14
C GLY A 74 -5.44 10.90 -8.26
N ASN A 75 -4.35 10.51 -8.95
CA ASN A 75 -4.38 9.47 -9.96
C ASN A 75 -3.71 8.21 -9.44
N LEU A 76 -4.24 7.07 -9.86
CA LEU A 76 -3.70 5.76 -9.57
C LEU A 76 -3.41 5.05 -10.89
N PHE A 77 -2.14 4.79 -11.15
CA PHE A 77 -1.70 3.99 -12.29
C PHE A 77 -1.26 2.62 -11.78
N SER A 78 -1.68 1.57 -12.48
CA SER A 78 -1.34 0.20 -12.14
C SER A 78 -0.88 -0.53 -13.39
N PHE A 79 0.27 -1.21 -13.31
CA PHE A 79 0.85 -1.95 -14.42
C PHE A 79 1.20 -3.36 -13.94
N SER A 80 0.99 -4.34 -14.80
CA SER A 80 1.50 -5.70 -14.56
C SER A 80 3.02 -5.66 -14.53
N PHE A 81 3.58 -6.41 -13.60
CA PHE A 81 5.00 -6.44 -13.37
C PHE A 81 5.50 -7.87 -13.47
N ASN A 82 6.72 -8.09 -13.95
CA ASN A 82 7.28 -9.43 -14.09
C ASN A 82 7.46 -10.09 -12.73
N SER A 83 7.33 -11.42 -12.69
CA SER A 83 7.60 -12.20 -11.48
C SER A 83 9.06 -12.06 -11.06
N PHE A 84 9.30 -12.09 -9.75
CA PHE A 84 10.65 -12.03 -9.17
C PHE A 84 10.74 -12.92 -7.93
N VAL A 85 11.95 -13.11 -7.42
CA VAL A 85 12.18 -13.86 -6.18
C VAL A 85 12.58 -12.88 -5.08
N LEU A 86 11.81 -12.84 -3.99
CA LEU A 86 12.14 -12.08 -2.79
C LEU A 86 12.79 -13.02 -1.77
N ASN A 87 14.09 -12.93 -1.63
CA ASN A 87 14.92 -13.69 -0.69
C ASN A 87 16.08 -12.83 -0.19
N ASP A 88 16.99 -13.42 0.57
CA ASP A 88 18.15 -12.73 1.15
C ASP A 88 19.12 -12.15 0.07
N PHE A 89 19.06 -12.65 -1.15
CA PHE A 89 19.84 -12.14 -2.29
C PHE A 89 19.11 -11.07 -3.10
N PHE A 90 17.91 -10.68 -2.66
CA PHE A 90 17.14 -9.63 -3.34
C PHE A 90 17.87 -8.29 -3.23
N SER A 91 18.06 -7.64 -4.36
CA SER A 91 18.69 -6.32 -4.45
C SER A 91 17.99 -5.44 -5.46
N LYS A 92 18.29 -4.14 -5.43
CA LYS A 92 17.77 -3.18 -6.41
C LYS A 92 18.32 -3.50 -7.80
N GLU A 93 19.61 -3.86 -7.89
CA GLU A 93 20.29 -4.19 -9.15
C GLU A 93 19.60 -5.39 -9.82
N ARG A 94 19.33 -6.47 -9.08
CA ARG A 94 18.59 -7.62 -9.60
C ARG A 94 17.18 -7.25 -10.05
N LEU A 95 16.50 -6.43 -9.27
CA LEU A 95 15.18 -5.93 -9.63
C LEU A 95 15.23 -5.10 -10.92
N GLN A 96 16.29 -4.34 -11.13
CA GLN A 96 16.49 -3.54 -12.33
C GLN A 96 16.77 -4.40 -13.56
N GLU A 97 17.74 -5.30 -13.49
CA GLU A 97 18.17 -6.15 -14.59
C GLU A 97 17.10 -7.19 -14.99
N GLU A 98 16.54 -7.89 -14.02
CA GLU A 98 15.62 -9.00 -14.29
C GLU A 98 14.19 -8.54 -14.60
N ILE A 99 13.79 -7.39 -14.11
CA ILE A 99 12.39 -6.98 -14.11
C ILE A 99 12.18 -5.69 -14.90
N PHE A 100 12.91 -4.62 -14.59
CA PHE A 100 12.66 -3.32 -15.23
C PHE A 100 12.98 -3.36 -16.72
N GLU A 101 14.11 -3.96 -17.10
CA GLU A 101 14.52 -4.04 -18.47
C GLU A 101 13.67 -4.99 -19.31
N LYS A 102 13.12 -6.03 -18.67
CA LYS A 102 12.25 -7.03 -19.32
C LYS A 102 10.76 -6.69 -19.22
N SER A 103 10.40 -5.61 -18.52
CA SER A 103 9.00 -5.22 -18.32
C SER A 103 8.51 -4.33 -19.46
N ASN A 104 7.28 -4.55 -19.87
CA ASN A 104 6.60 -3.70 -20.84
C ASN A 104 5.98 -2.45 -20.15
N LEU A 105 6.81 -1.74 -19.36
CA LEU A 105 6.40 -0.53 -18.66
C LEU A 105 6.64 0.71 -19.56
N PRO A 106 5.81 1.74 -19.46
CA PRO A 106 6.05 3.01 -20.15
C PRO A 106 7.43 3.59 -19.79
N ARG A 107 8.13 4.17 -20.76
CA ARG A 107 9.49 4.70 -20.58
C ARG A 107 9.64 5.63 -19.38
N GLY A 108 8.65 6.53 -19.16
CA GLY A 108 8.68 7.44 -18.00
C GLY A 108 8.61 6.71 -16.65
N ILE A 109 7.93 5.56 -16.59
CA ILE A 109 7.89 4.71 -15.38
C ILE A 109 9.24 4.01 -15.17
N LEU A 110 9.87 3.53 -16.24
CA LEU A 110 11.20 2.91 -16.16
C LEU A 110 12.26 3.90 -15.66
N GLU A 111 12.26 5.12 -16.16
CA GLU A 111 13.16 6.17 -15.68
C GLU A 111 12.91 6.52 -14.20
N LEU A 112 11.63 6.62 -13.79
CA LEU A 112 11.27 6.83 -12.40
C LEU A 112 11.80 5.71 -11.50
N LEU A 113 11.68 4.45 -11.92
CA LEU A 113 12.18 3.29 -11.19
C LEU A 113 13.71 3.28 -11.07
N LYS A 114 14.43 3.64 -12.13
CA LYS A 114 15.89 3.77 -12.11
C LYS A 114 16.36 4.80 -11.08
N LEU A 115 15.65 5.93 -10.98
CA LEU A 115 15.94 7.02 -10.04
C LEU A 115 15.44 6.77 -8.61
N SER A 116 14.73 5.67 -8.37
CA SER A 116 14.19 5.34 -7.05
C SER A 116 15.08 4.31 -6.34
N GLN A 117 15.03 4.30 -5.01
CA GLN A 117 15.63 3.26 -4.16
C GLN A 117 14.55 2.45 -3.44
N LEU A 118 14.89 1.26 -2.98
CA LEU A 118 14.05 0.48 -2.07
C LEU A 118 13.98 1.21 -0.73
N SER A 119 12.79 1.32 -0.15
CA SER A 119 12.60 2.08 1.09
C SER A 119 12.08 1.22 2.23
N ILE A 120 10.97 0.51 2.03
CA ILE A 120 10.36 -0.32 3.07
C ILE A 120 9.58 -1.47 2.44
N LEU A 121 9.67 -2.65 3.05
CA LEU A 121 8.80 -3.79 2.76
C LEU A 121 7.75 -3.89 3.85
N ASN A 122 6.47 -3.93 3.49
CA ASN A 122 5.42 -4.20 4.45
C ASN A 122 4.46 -5.30 4.01
N THR A 123 3.86 -5.94 4.99
CA THR A 123 2.77 -6.90 4.80
C THR A 123 1.67 -6.66 5.83
N TYR A 124 0.46 -6.99 5.46
CA TYR A 124 -0.71 -6.96 6.34
C TYR A 124 -1.81 -7.87 5.82
N GLU A 125 -2.75 -8.22 6.68
CA GLU A 125 -3.94 -8.95 6.31
C GLU A 125 -5.09 -7.98 6.04
N ARG A 126 -5.85 -8.18 4.96
CA ARG A 126 -6.93 -7.29 4.54
C ARG A 126 -8.23 -8.05 4.34
N LYS A 127 -9.30 -7.55 4.97
CA LYS A 127 -10.69 -7.89 4.66
C LYS A 127 -11.35 -6.77 3.85
N TYR A 128 -12.31 -7.14 3.05
CA TYR A 128 -13.02 -6.24 2.12
C TYR A 128 -14.51 -6.33 2.34
N PHE A 129 -15.14 -5.19 2.50
CA PHE A 129 -16.59 -5.07 2.67
C PHE A 129 -17.15 -4.10 1.65
N LEU A 130 -18.37 -4.40 1.18
CA LEU A 130 -19.11 -3.56 0.25
C LEU A 130 -20.49 -3.29 0.83
N SER A 131 -20.94 -2.03 0.78
CA SER A 131 -22.29 -1.64 1.17
C SER A 131 -23.33 -2.28 0.24
N SER A 132 -24.55 -2.47 0.73
CA SER A 132 -25.65 -3.05 -0.06
C SER A 132 -25.93 -2.28 -1.35
N ASN A 133 -25.83 -0.96 -1.32
CA ASN A 133 -25.97 -0.09 -2.50
C ASN A 133 -24.74 -0.05 -3.41
N LYS A 134 -23.66 -0.79 -3.07
CA LYS A 134 -22.39 -0.88 -3.80
C LYS A 134 -21.60 0.42 -3.97
N LYS A 135 -22.00 1.51 -3.32
CA LYS A 135 -21.37 2.83 -3.42
C LYS A 135 -20.12 2.97 -2.54
N TYR A 136 -20.07 2.24 -1.42
CA TYR A 136 -19.02 2.37 -0.41
C TYR A 136 -18.30 1.05 -0.21
N ARG A 137 -16.98 1.11 -0.22
CA ARG A 137 -16.10 -0.01 0.10
C ARG A 137 -15.35 0.28 1.38
N VAL A 138 -15.41 -0.64 2.33
CA VAL A 138 -14.61 -0.61 3.54
C VAL A 138 -13.56 -1.69 3.48
N THR A 139 -12.33 -1.37 3.87
CA THR A 139 -11.28 -2.37 4.09
C THR A 139 -10.77 -2.28 5.52
N ILE A 140 -10.51 -3.44 6.12
CA ILE A 140 -9.88 -3.58 7.43
C ILE A 140 -8.50 -4.19 7.20
N ASP A 141 -7.46 -3.48 7.63
CA ASP A 141 -6.07 -3.95 7.60
C ASP A 141 -5.59 -4.18 9.03
N ASN A 142 -5.10 -5.37 9.30
CA ASN A 142 -4.53 -5.77 10.59
C ASN A 142 -3.25 -6.57 10.42
N ASN A 143 -2.61 -6.95 11.53
CA ASN A 143 -1.35 -7.72 11.54
C ASN A 143 -0.29 -7.05 10.66
N LEU A 144 -0.10 -5.73 10.84
CA LEU A 144 0.89 -4.98 10.08
C LEU A 144 2.29 -5.43 10.46
N GLN A 145 3.11 -5.72 9.45
CA GLN A 145 4.52 -6.03 9.63
C GLN A 145 5.32 -5.14 8.68
N PHE A 146 6.43 -4.65 9.19
CA PHE A 146 7.37 -3.82 8.46
C PHE A 146 8.75 -4.45 8.52
N PHE A 147 9.47 -4.42 7.41
CA PHE A 147 10.81 -4.95 7.28
C PHE A 147 11.69 -3.87 6.66
N ASP A 148 12.85 -3.65 7.26
CA ASP A 148 13.90 -2.88 6.63
C ASP A 148 14.32 -3.58 5.33
N ILE A 149 14.35 -2.85 4.23
CA ILE A 149 14.78 -3.34 2.92
C ILE A 149 15.80 -2.37 2.35
N LYS A 150 16.99 -2.89 2.06
CA LYS A 150 18.12 -2.13 1.52
C LYS A 150 18.35 -2.47 0.07
N SER A 151 19.15 -1.66 -0.58
CA SER A 151 19.54 -1.90 -1.99
C SER A 151 20.27 -3.23 -2.17
N SER A 152 21.00 -3.71 -1.14
CA SER A 152 21.73 -4.98 -1.16
C SER A 152 21.76 -5.63 0.22
N ASN A 153 22.10 -6.93 0.27
CA ASN A 153 22.30 -7.71 1.50
C ASN A 153 21.07 -7.73 2.44
N ASN A 154 19.92 -8.02 1.88
CA ASN A 154 18.66 -8.10 2.63
C ASN A 154 18.58 -9.43 3.39
N ILE A 155 18.67 -9.38 4.71
CA ILE A 155 18.51 -10.58 5.57
C ILE A 155 17.09 -10.67 6.12
N PHE A 156 16.26 -9.61 6.02
CA PHE A 156 14.89 -9.51 6.52
C PHE A 156 14.69 -9.94 8.00
N LYS A 157 15.77 -9.88 8.80
CA LYS A 157 15.72 -10.20 10.24
C LYS A 157 15.08 -9.10 11.05
N ASN A 158 15.35 -7.84 10.67
CA ASN A 158 14.80 -6.66 11.32
C ASN A 158 13.36 -6.47 10.86
N LYS A 159 12.43 -6.95 11.68
CA LYS A 159 10.99 -6.74 11.45
C LYS A 159 10.33 -6.14 12.68
N ILE A 160 9.40 -5.25 12.43
CA ILE A 160 8.50 -4.72 13.45
C ILE A 160 7.10 -5.22 13.17
N LEU A 161 6.48 -5.79 14.17
CA LEU A 161 5.13 -6.34 14.11
C LEU A 161 4.21 -5.49 14.96
N ASP A 162 3.24 -4.86 14.32
CA ASP A 162 2.17 -4.11 14.96
C ASP A 162 0.86 -4.93 14.88
N LYS A 163 0.55 -5.65 15.94
CA LYS A 163 -0.66 -6.48 16.04
C LYS A 163 -1.87 -5.68 16.55
N GLU A 164 -1.63 -4.58 17.22
CA GLU A 164 -2.67 -3.81 17.90
C GLU A 164 -3.34 -2.82 16.94
N LYS A 165 -2.58 -2.26 16.02
CA LYS A 165 -3.09 -1.28 15.08
C LYS A 165 -3.98 -1.92 14.03
N ILE A 166 -5.20 -1.40 13.95
CA ILE A 166 -6.18 -1.75 12.92
C ILE A 166 -6.44 -0.50 12.09
N ILE A 167 -6.32 -0.63 10.77
CA ILE A 167 -6.58 0.48 9.85
C ILE A 167 -7.88 0.18 9.10
N VAL A 168 -8.88 1.03 9.30
CA VAL A 168 -10.13 1.01 8.56
C VAL A 168 -10.09 2.10 7.50
N GLU A 169 -10.30 1.73 6.24
CA GLU A 169 -10.32 2.67 5.12
C GLU A 169 -11.67 2.59 4.41
N ILE A 170 -12.35 3.74 4.26
CA ILE A 170 -13.59 3.86 3.48
C ILE A 170 -13.22 4.48 2.12
N LYS A 171 -13.74 3.88 1.06
CA LYS A 171 -13.60 4.38 -0.31
C LYS A 171 -14.97 4.51 -0.96
N HIS A 172 -15.15 5.60 -1.66
CA HIS A 172 -16.33 5.90 -2.44
C HIS A 172 -15.96 6.81 -3.62
N ASP A 173 -16.83 6.96 -4.57
CA ASP A 173 -16.68 7.92 -5.64
C ASP A 173 -17.04 9.33 -5.14
N LYS A 174 -16.47 10.34 -5.77
CA LYS A 174 -16.59 11.76 -5.33
C LYS A 174 -18.04 12.23 -5.23
N GLU A 175 -18.92 11.71 -6.06
CA GLU A 175 -20.35 12.03 -6.05
C GLU A 175 -21.05 11.66 -4.73
N TYR A 176 -20.52 10.66 -3.99
CA TYR A 176 -21.08 10.18 -2.72
C TYR A 176 -20.39 10.77 -1.49
N ASP A 177 -19.50 11.74 -1.66
CA ASP A 177 -18.73 12.33 -0.55
C ASP A 177 -19.62 12.97 0.52
N LYS A 178 -20.70 13.64 0.09
CA LYS A 178 -21.65 14.28 1.03
C LYS A 178 -22.42 13.28 1.90
N GLU A 179 -22.56 12.04 1.46
CA GLU A 179 -23.30 11.01 2.17
C GLU A 179 -22.42 10.15 3.09
N VAL A 180 -21.09 10.23 2.95
CA VAL A 180 -20.16 9.39 3.72
C VAL A 180 -20.28 9.62 5.23
N SER A 181 -20.66 10.81 5.65
CA SER A 181 -20.90 11.14 7.06
C SER A 181 -21.98 10.27 7.70
N ARG A 182 -23.01 9.87 6.94
CA ARG A 182 -24.07 8.96 7.40
C ARG A 182 -23.54 7.57 7.75
N ILE A 183 -22.43 7.16 7.13
CA ILE A 183 -21.77 5.89 7.40
C ILE A 183 -20.83 6.04 8.60
N THR A 184 -20.01 7.08 8.59
CA THR A 184 -18.95 7.27 9.59
C THR A 184 -19.48 7.62 10.97
N GLN A 185 -20.64 8.28 11.09
CA GLN A 185 -21.28 8.56 12.39
C GLN A 185 -21.64 7.29 13.20
N HIS A 186 -21.83 6.16 12.52
CA HIS A 186 -22.09 4.86 13.14
C HIS A 186 -20.80 4.08 13.43
N MET A 187 -19.63 4.68 13.20
CA MET A 187 -18.33 4.07 13.46
C MET A 187 -17.66 4.80 14.62
N PRO A 188 -17.37 4.14 15.76
CA PRO A 188 -16.75 4.76 16.92
C PRO A 188 -15.23 4.94 16.70
N PHE A 189 -14.84 5.36 15.50
CA PHE A 189 -13.44 5.56 15.11
C PHE A 189 -13.21 7.03 14.77
N ARG A 190 -12.15 7.58 15.33
CA ARG A 190 -11.71 8.92 14.92
C ARG A 190 -11.11 8.86 13.49
N LEU A 191 -11.60 9.75 12.62
CA LEU A 191 -11.02 9.94 11.31
C LEU A 191 -9.58 10.45 11.42
N THR A 192 -8.64 9.73 10.84
CA THR A 192 -7.21 10.07 10.85
C THR A 192 -6.60 9.92 9.46
N LYS A 193 -5.52 10.64 9.20
CA LYS A 193 -4.70 10.43 8.00
C LYS A 193 -3.65 9.37 8.32
N VAL A 194 -3.72 8.21 7.68
CA VAL A 194 -2.77 7.11 7.89
C VAL A 194 -2.08 6.75 6.58
N SER A 195 -0.78 6.57 6.63
CA SER A 195 0.03 6.07 5.53
C SER A 195 0.90 4.92 6.01
N LYS A 196 0.63 3.69 5.51
CA LYS A 196 1.46 2.52 5.83
C LYS A 196 2.92 2.68 5.39
N TYR A 197 3.17 3.51 4.39
CA TYR A 197 4.51 3.87 3.97
C TYR A 197 5.23 4.66 5.08
N ILE A 198 4.62 5.74 5.55
CA ILE A 198 5.18 6.57 6.63
C ILE A 198 5.37 5.72 7.89
N LEU A 199 4.32 5.01 8.33
CA LEU A 199 4.42 4.13 9.51
C LEU A 199 5.58 3.15 9.42
N GLY A 200 5.85 2.61 8.23
CA GLY A 200 6.95 1.66 8.07
C GLY A 200 8.31 2.32 8.10
N VAL A 201 8.47 3.48 7.46
CA VAL A 201 9.73 4.23 7.48
C VAL A 201 10.04 4.73 8.88
N ASP A 202 9.05 5.29 9.61
CA ASP A 202 9.20 5.75 10.99
C ASP A 202 9.67 4.66 11.96
N CYS A 203 9.47 3.38 11.61
CA CYS A 203 9.93 2.26 12.42
C CYS A 203 11.46 2.04 12.37
N PHE A 204 12.15 2.61 11.36
CA PHE A 204 13.56 2.30 11.08
C PHE A 204 14.46 3.54 10.94
N ILE A 205 13.92 4.73 11.18
CA ILE A 205 14.68 6.00 11.26
C ILE A 205 15.19 6.24 12.68
#